data_13d077cb319a03948b31064729a68e7e
#
_entry.id   13d077cb319a03948b31064729a68e7e
#
_cell.length_a   1.000
_cell.length_b   1.000
_cell.length_c   1.000
_cell.angle_alpha   90.00
_cell.angle_beta   90.00
_cell.angle_gamma   90.00
#
_symmetry.space_group_name_H-M   'P 1'
#
loop_
_entity.id
_entity.type
_entity.pdbx_description
1 polymer ?
#
loop_
_entity_poly.entity_id
_entity_poly.type
_entity_poly.pdbx_seq_one_letter_code
_entity_poly.pdbx_strand_id
1 'polypeptide(L)'
;MKVIGIIPSRYASTRFPSKPLHMIKGKTMIQRVWEQAWKSKLDAVVVATDDIRIADEVLKFGGQYLMTDPLHRSGTDRCREALYMVESQYDAVVNIQGDEPFIDPEQINQVIELISRDDTQLASLAKRIDDEDELFSPNTVKVVMDKQGNALYFSRNPIPFMRNLDRNEWMQKGEFFKHIGLYAYKTETLCQIAEMQSTALEKAESLEQLRWLENGLNIRMGITQHETISIDTQEDLEKALQYAQNQLIE
;
A
#
# COMPACT_ATOMS: atom_id res chain seq x y z
N MET A 1 13.16 1.95 17.62
CA MET A 1 13.20 1.49 16.22
C MET A 1 13.06 2.71 15.33
N LYS A 2 13.96 2.90 14.36
CA LYS A 2 13.87 3.98 13.35
C LYS A 2 13.13 3.46 12.12
N VAL A 3 12.11 4.18 11.66
CA VAL A 3 11.26 3.78 10.54
C VAL A 3 11.23 4.86 9.46
N ILE A 4 11.53 4.49 8.22
CA ILE A 4 11.43 5.37 7.06
C ILE A 4 10.18 5.04 6.24
N GLY A 5 9.44 6.06 5.83
CA GLY A 5 8.42 5.96 4.79
C GLY A 5 9.03 6.19 3.42
N ILE A 6 8.85 5.24 2.51
CA ILE A 6 9.27 5.38 1.12
C ILE A 6 8.02 5.37 0.25
N ILE A 7 7.88 6.38 -0.61
CA ILE A 7 6.77 6.54 -1.55
C ILE A 7 7.30 6.26 -2.95
N PRO A 8 7.19 5.00 -3.47
CA PRO A 8 7.59 4.69 -4.83
C PRO A 8 6.64 5.40 -5.81
N SER A 9 7.23 6.15 -6.74
CA SER A 9 6.45 6.97 -7.67
C SER A 9 7.11 7.00 -9.04
N ARG A 10 6.41 6.50 -10.07
CA ARG A 10 6.88 6.50 -11.45
C ARG A 10 6.00 7.40 -12.33
N TYR A 11 6.63 8.05 -13.31
CA TYR A 11 5.90 8.88 -14.27
C TYR A 11 5.17 8.03 -15.31
N ALA A 12 5.81 7.00 -15.81
CA ALA A 12 5.28 6.11 -16.84
C ALA A 12 4.24 5.15 -16.26
N SER A 13 2.98 5.54 -16.35
CA SER A 13 1.83 4.67 -16.06
C SER A 13 1.04 4.49 -17.36
N THR A 14 0.77 3.25 -17.75
CA THR A 14 0.02 2.94 -18.98
C THR A 14 -1.46 3.31 -18.89
N ARG A 15 -2.08 3.13 -17.73
CA ARG A 15 -3.50 3.41 -17.49
C ARG A 15 -3.77 4.88 -17.21
N PHE A 16 -2.85 5.56 -16.54
CA PHE A 16 -3.00 6.96 -16.13
C PHE A 16 -1.63 7.66 -16.14
N PRO A 17 -1.17 8.17 -17.32
CA PRO A 17 0.14 8.82 -17.47
C PRO A 17 0.29 10.02 -16.53
N SER A 18 1.50 10.25 -16.04
CA SER A 18 1.83 11.34 -15.10
C SER A 18 0.98 11.35 -13.80
N LYS A 19 0.40 10.21 -13.42
CA LYS A 19 -0.48 10.06 -12.26
C LYS A 19 -0.03 10.84 -11.02
N PRO A 20 1.25 10.78 -10.57
CA PRO A 20 1.69 11.47 -9.36
C PRO A 20 1.56 13.00 -9.41
N LEU A 21 1.55 13.58 -10.61
CA LEU A 21 1.49 15.02 -10.83
C LEU A 21 0.08 15.56 -11.07
N HIS A 22 -0.94 14.68 -11.09
CA HIS A 22 -2.33 15.14 -11.22
C HIS A 22 -2.77 15.92 -9.98
N MET A 23 -3.48 17.02 -10.28
CA MET A 23 -3.94 17.94 -9.24
C MET A 23 -5.21 17.44 -8.56
N ILE A 24 -5.21 17.44 -7.24
CA ILE A 24 -6.34 17.12 -6.38
C ILE A 24 -6.52 18.31 -5.43
N LYS A 25 -7.53 19.15 -5.69
CA LYS A 25 -7.81 20.37 -4.89
C LYS A 25 -6.55 21.21 -4.60
N GLY A 26 -5.88 21.64 -5.66
CA GLY A 26 -4.75 22.57 -5.56
C GLY A 26 -3.40 21.98 -5.15
N LYS A 27 -3.31 20.67 -4.89
CA LYS A 27 -2.06 19.95 -4.62
C LYS A 27 -1.91 18.77 -5.55
N THR A 28 -0.69 18.40 -5.89
CA THR A 28 -0.44 17.19 -6.67
C THR A 28 -0.73 15.95 -5.83
N MET A 29 -1.04 14.83 -6.50
CA MET A 29 -1.28 13.54 -5.82
C MET A 29 -0.09 13.17 -4.93
N ILE A 30 1.14 13.26 -5.45
CA ILE A 30 2.34 12.93 -4.68
C ILE A 30 2.55 13.85 -3.47
N GLN A 31 2.21 15.14 -3.60
CA GLN A 31 2.25 16.08 -2.47
C GLN A 31 1.28 15.64 -1.36
N ARG A 32 0.05 15.24 -1.72
CA ARG A 32 -0.94 14.78 -0.73
C ARG A 32 -0.49 13.53 0.00
N VAL A 33 0.02 12.53 -0.73
CA VAL A 33 0.55 11.31 -0.12
C VAL A 33 1.70 11.63 0.83
N TRP A 34 2.63 12.49 0.39
CA TRP A 34 3.78 12.88 1.21
C TRP A 34 3.35 13.63 2.48
N GLU A 35 2.41 14.59 2.38
CA GLU A 35 1.89 15.34 3.51
C GLU A 35 1.18 14.44 4.53
N GLN A 36 0.44 13.42 4.08
CA GLN A 36 -0.18 12.46 4.99
C GLN A 36 0.87 11.57 5.67
N ALA A 37 1.85 11.07 4.90
CA ALA A 37 2.95 10.32 5.47
C ALA A 37 3.75 11.13 6.51
N TRP A 38 3.99 12.41 6.24
CA TRP A 38 4.71 13.31 7.15
C TRP A 38 3.99 13.56 8.49
N LYS A 39 2.66 13.45 8.53
CA LYS A 39 1.86 13.57 9.76
C LYS A 39 1.93 12.34 10.66
N SER A 40 2.47 11.22 10.18
CA SER A 40 2.57 9.97 10.92
C SER A 40 3.82 9.94 11.84
N LYS A 41 4.01 8.81 12.52
CA LYS A 41 5.16 8.57 13.43
C LYS A 41 6.43 8.11 12.69
N LEU A 42 6.56 8.36 11.40
CA LEU A 42 7.77 8.05 10.64
C LEU A 42 8.92 8.98 11.03
N ASP A 43 10.14 8.45 11.11
CA ASP A 43 11.35 9.24 11.37
C ASP A 43 11.82 10.02 10.14
N ALA A 44 11.48 9.55 8.94
CA ALA A 44 11.73 10.22 7.67
C ALA A 44 10.72 9.77 6.60
N VAL A 45 10.50 10.63 5.60
CA VAL A 45 9.70 10.32 4.42
C VAL A 45 10.45 10.75 3.17
N VAL A 46 10.60 9.83 2.21
CA VAL A 46 11.25 10.10 0.93
C VAL A 46 10.39 9.61 -0.23
N VAL A 47 10.43 10.31 -1.34
CA VAL A 47 9.82 9.89 -2.61
C VAL A 47 10.90 9.22 -3.45
N ALA A 48 10.70 7.96 -3.83
CA ALA A 48 11.58 7.22 -4.72
C ALA A 48 11.04 7.27 -6.16
N THR A 49 11.73 7.95 -7.06
CA THR A 49 11.22 8.19 -8.42
C THR A 49 12.29 7.98 -9.48
N ASP A 50 11.86 7.72 -10.70
CA ASP A 50 12.71 7.61 -11.90
C ASP A 50 12.59 8.82 -12.83
N ASP A 51 11.84 9.85 -12.43
CA ASP A 51 11.53 10.98 -13.32
C ASP A 51 11.78 12.32 -12.65
N ILE A 52 12.57 13.15 -13.33
CA ILE A 52 12.96 14.48 -12.82
C ILE A 52 11.76 15.41 -12.57
N ARG A 53 10.67 15.26 -13.34
CA ARG A 53 9.46 16.08 -13.16
C ARG A 53 8.78 15.82 -11.82
N ILE A 54 8.81 14.56 -11.35
CA ILE A 54 8.32 14.20 -10.01
C ILE A 54 9.29 14.73 -8.95
N ALA A 55 10.60 14.58 -9.16
CA ALA A 55 11.62 15.10 -8.24
C ALA A 55 11.51 16.63 -8.07
N ASP A 56 11.35 17.37 -9.19
CA ASP A 56 11.15 18.84 -9.17
C ASP A 56 9.88 19.23 -8.40
N GLU A 57 8.81 18.46 -8.56
CA GLU A 57 7.57 18.68 -7.81
C GLU A 57 7.76 18.44 -6.32
N VAL A 58 8.46 17.36 -5.94
CA VAL A 58 8.77 17.04 -4.54
C VAL A 58 9.57 18.19 -3.89
N LEU A 59 10.54 18.77 -4.59
CA LEU A 59 11.32 19.90 -4.08
C LEU A 59 10.45 21.15 -3.85
N LYS A 60 9.44 21.42 -4.70
CA LYS A 60 8.57 22.60 -4.56
C LYS A 60 7.81 22.62 -3.24
N PHE A 61 7.38 21.48 -2.74
CA PHE A 61 6.69 21.40 -1.44
C PHE A 61 7.61 21.06 -0.26
N GLY A 62 8.96 21.06 -0.49
CA GLY A 62 9.96 20.84 0.57
C GLY A 62 10.18 19.38 0.96
N GLY A 63 9.71 18.43 0.13
CA GLY A 63 9.95 17.01 0.31
C GLY A 63 11.36 16.58 -0.09
N GLN A 64 11.73 15.36 0.30
CA GLN A 64 12.97 14.70 -0.12
C GLN A 64 12.69 13.64 -1.18
N TYR A 65 13.59 13.49 -2.14
CA TYR A 65 13.49 12.47 -3.17
C TYR A 65 14.81 11.72 -3.37
N LEU A 66 14.70 10.54 -3.94
CA LEU A 66 15.82 9.71 -4.41
C LEU A 66 15.53 9.30 -5.84
N MET A 67 16.53 9.50 -6.72
CA MET A 67 16.43 9.07 -8.12
C MET A 67 16.79 7.60 -8.20
N THR A 68 15.86 6.76 -8.64
CA THR A 68 15.97 5.30 -8.69
C THR A 68 15.90 4.78 -10.12
N ASP A 69 16.36 3.56 -10.36
CA ASP A 69 16.39 2.94 -11.69
C ASP A 69 14.96 2.86 -12.30
N PRO A 70 14.76 3.32 -13.54
CA PRO A 70 13.49 3.19 -14.26
C PRO A 70 13.10 1.74 -14.58
N LEU A 71 14.02 0.79 -14.52
CA LEU A 71 13.79 -0.63 -14.83
C LEU A 71 13.13 -1.41 -13.71
N HIS A 72 12.93 -0.81 -12.53
CA HIS A 72 12.22 -1.48 -11.43
C HIS A 72 10.81 -1.92 -11.83
N ARG A 73 10.51 -3.18 -11.55
CA ARG A 73 9.23 -3.81 -11.91
C ARG A 73 8.16 -3.59 -10.84
N SER A 74 8.56 -3.41 -9.58
CA SER A 74 7.66 -3.25 -8.45
C SER A 74 8.01 -2.04 -7.57
N GLY A 75 7.06 -1.61 -6.74
CA GLY A 75 7.29 -0.64 -5.68
C GLY A 75 8.27 -1.17 -4.63
N THR A 76 8.26 -2.46 -4.37
CA THR A 76 9.16 -3.15 -3.43
C THR A 76 10.62 -3.04 -3.87
N ASP A 77 10.92 -3.30 -5.16
CA ASP A 77 12.28 -3.16 -5.70
C ASP A 77 12.79 -1.72 -5.57
N ARG A 78 11.91 -0.75 -5.88
CA ARG A 78 12.23 0.68 -5.78
C ARG A 78 12.45 1.11 -4.32
N CYS A 79 11.67 0.60 -3.38
CA CYS A 79 11.89 0.83 -1.95
C CYS A 79 13.23 0.29 -1.48
N ARG A 80 13.66 -0.89 -1.95
CA ARG A 80 14.96 -1.46 -1.61
C ARG A 80 16.11 -0.59 -2.11
N GLU A 81 16.07 -0.17 -3.38
CA GLU A 81 17.12 0.72 -3.93
C GLU A 81 17.17 2.02 -3.14
N ALA A 82 16.03 2.67 -2.92
CA ALA A 82 15.95 3.91 -2.15
C ALA A 82 16.53 3.73 -0.74
N LEU A 83 16.26 2.60 -0.08
CA LEU A 83 16.82 2.30 1.24
C LEU A 83 18.35 2.25 1.23
N TYR A 84 19.00 1.71 0.18
CA TYR A 84 20.46 1.71 0.06
C TYR A 84 21.05 3.08 -0.22
N MET A 85 20.27 4.01 -0.73
CA MET A 85 20.72 5.38 -1.06
C MET A 85 20.63 6.34 0.13
N VAL A 86 19.84 6.02 1.17
CA VAL A 86 19.76 6.88 2.36
C VAL A 86 21.00 6.74 3.22
N GLU A 87 21.52 7.87 3.72
CA GLU A 87 22.74 7.89 4.55
C GLU A 87 22.52 7.29 5.94
N SER A 88 21.30 7.42 6.48
CA SER A 88 20.96 6.93 7.83
C SER A 88 20.51 5.48 7.80
N GLN A 89 20.82 4.73 8.84
CA GLN A 89 20.32 3.38 9.03
C GLN A 89 18.89 3.42 9.62
N TYR A 90 18.00 2.62 9.04
CA TYR A 90 16.63 2.41 9.50
C TYR A 90 16.40 0.92 9.80
N ASP A 91 15.62 0.66 10.85
CA ASP A 91 15.29 -0.71 11.27
C ASP A 91 14.13 -1.29 10.44
N ALA A 92 13.25 -0.41 9.94
CA ALA A 92 12.08 -0.79 9.15
C ALA A 92 11.75 0.26 8.08
N VAL A 93 11.07 -0.21 7.04
CA VAL A 93 10.58 0.58 5.91
C VAL A 93 9.08 0.45 5.81
N VAL A 94 8.36 1.56 5.65
CA VAL A 94 6.95 1.58 5.24
C VAL A 94 6.89 1.94 3.76
N ASN A 95 6.36 1.02 2.94
CA ASN A 95 6.09 1.24 1.52
C ASN A 95 4.70 1.85 1.39
N ILE A 96 4.64 3.14 1.09
CA ILE A 96 3.40 3.93 1.00
C ILE A 96 3.07 4.13 -0.47
N GLN A 97 1.89 3.67 -0.90
CA GLN A 97 1.51 3.77 -2.31
C GLN A 97 1.34 5.22 -2.75
N GLY A 98 2.04 5.59 -3.84
CA GLY A 98 2.02 6.97 -4.38
C GLY A 98 0.69 7.38 -5.04
N ASP A 99 -0.30 6.50 -5.04
CA ASP A 99 -1.64 6.67 -5.62
C ASP A 99 -2.77 6.66 -4.58
N GLU A 100 -2.42 6.74 -3.29
CA GLU A 100 -3.38 6.83 -2.18
C GLU A 100 -3.32 8.22 -1.49
N PRO A 101 -3.78 9.30 -2.16
CA PRO A 101 -3.65 10.68 -1.67
C PRO A 101 -4.43 10.98 -0.38
N PHE A 102 -5.33 10.08 0.02
CA PHE A 102 -6.16 10.20 1.22
C PHE A 102 -5.83 9.12 2.26
N ILE A 103 -4.64 8.50 2.16
CA ILE A 103 -4.18 7.59 3.22
C ILE A 103 -4.22 8.30 4.57
N ASP A 104 -4.80 7.64 5.57
CA ASP A 104 -4.86 8.20 6.91
C ASP A 104 -3.52 7.96 7.63
N PRO A 105 -2.90 8.99 8.26
CA PRO A 105 -1.68 8.84 9.03
C PRO A 105 -1.76 7.74 10.11
N GLU A 106 -2.97 7.47 10.63
CA GLU A 106 -3.17 6.43 11.63
C GLU A 106 -2.98 5.02 11.05
N GLN A 107 -3.29 4.80 9.76
CA GLN A 107 -2.98 3.54 9.10
C GLN A 107 -1.46 3.30 9.03
N ILE A 108 -0.68 4.36 8.77
CA ILE A 108 0.78 4.30 8.78
C ILE A 108 1.27 4.02 10.21
N ASN A 109 0.70 4.67 11.22
CA ASN A 109 1.02 4.41 12.62
C ASN A 109 0.72 2.96 13.03
N GLN A 110 -0.40 2.40 12.56
CA GLN A 110 -0.78 1.00 12.84
C GLN A 110 0.25 0.01 12.27
N VAL A 111 0.74 0.17 11.04
CA VAL A 111 1.77 -0.73 10.51
C VAL A 111 3.13 -0.53 11.20
N ILE A 112 3.47 0.70 11.64
CA ILE A 112 4.67 0.98 12.46
C ILE A 112 4.56 0.24 13.80
N GLU A 113 3.41 0.27 14.46
CA GLU A 113 3.19 -0.45 15.71
C GLU A 113 3.31 -1.96 15.53
N LEU A 114 2.74 -2.51 14.46
CA LEU A 114 2.85 -3.94 14.16
C LEU A 114 4.29 -4.37 13.89
N ILE A 115 5.02 -3.63 13.05
CA ILE A 115 6.39 -3.97 12.69
C ILE A 115 7.37 -3.76 13.86
N SER A 116 6.97 -3.00 14.87
CA SER A 116 7.78 -2.78 16.08
C SER A 116 7.82 -3.99 17.01
N ARG A 117 6.93 -4.98 16.80
CA ARG A 117 6.93 -6.22 17.58
C ARG A 117 8.11 -7.11 17.17
N ASP A 118 8.71 -7.79 18.12
CA ASP A 118 9.89 -8.64 17.87
C ASP A 118 9.57 -9.83 16.96
N ASP A 119 8.33 -10.35 17.00
CA ASP A 119 7.86 -11.49 16.22
C ASP A 119 7.36 -11.12 14.81
N THR A 120 7.42 -9.84 14.43
CA THR A 120 6.88 -9.34 13.17
C THR A 120 7.99 -8.86 12.23
N GLN A 121 8.11 -9.50 11.08
CA GLN A 121 9.08 -9.15 10.03
C GLN A 121 8.44 -8.40 8.86
N LEU A 122 7.13 -8.57 8.69
CA LEU A 122 6.32 -8.01 7.61
C LEU A 122 4.91 -7.76 8.11
N ALA A 123 4.40 -6.56 7.92
CA ALA A 123 3.07 -6.16 8.35
C ALA A 123 2.29 -5.46 7.23
N SER A 124 0.97 -5.60 7.28
CA SER A 124 0.02 -4.91 6.40
C SER A 124 -1.31 -4.70 7.13
N LEU A 125 -2.29 -4.11 6.44
CA LEU A 125 -3.60 -3.85 7.00
C LEU A 125 -4.72 -4.55 6.24
N ALA A 126 -5.81 -4.77 6.93
CA ALA A 126 -7.07 -5.21 6.37
C ALA A 126 -8.21 -4.33 6.90
N LYS A 127 -9.24 -4.15 6.10
CA LYS A 127 -10.47 -3.48 6.50
C LYS A 127 -11.65 -4.41 6.26
N ARG A 128 -12.62 -4.39 7.17
CA ARG A 128 -13.88 -5.11 6.98
C ARG A 128 -14.58 -4.59 5.74
N ILE A 129 -15.13 -5.49 4.93
CA ILE A 129 -15.97 -5.17 3.79
C ILE A 129 -17.41 -5.05 4.27
N ASP A 130 -18.05 -3.91 4.01
CA ASP A 130 -19.42 -3.61 4.39
C ASP A 130 -20.34 -3.44 3.15
N ASP A 131 -19.79 -3.61 1.94
CA ASP A 131 -20.48 -3.47 0.66
C ASP A 131 -20.36 -4.74 -0.18
N GLU A 132 -21.50 -5.21 -0.72
CA GLU A 132 -21.55 -6.42 -1.54
C GLU A 132 -20.82 -6.25 -2.86
N ASP A 133 -20.94 -5.10 -3.51
CA ASP A 133 -20.26 -4.80 -4.77
C ASP A 133 -18.73 -4.84 -4.58
N GLU A 134 -18.25 -4.36 -3.44
CA GLU A 134 -16.84 -4.43 -3.08
C GLU A 134 -16.38 -5.88 -2.85
N LEU A 135 -17.20 -6.71 -2.19
CA LEU A 135 -16.87 -8.12 -1.96
C LEU A 135 -16.69 -8.88 -3.26
N PHE A 136 -17.56 -8.66 -4.24
CA PHE A 136 -17.53 -9.39 -5.52
C PHE A 136 -16.66 -8.72 -6.59
N SER A 137 -16.13 -7.53 -6.33
CA SER A 137 -15.20 -6.84 -7.24
C SER A 137 -13.84 -7.58 -7.31
N PRO A 138 -13.35 -7.95 -8.49
CA PRO A 138 -12.01 -8.52 -8.64
C PRO A 138 -10.89 -7.49 -8.43
N ASN A 139 -11.22 -6.20 -8.40
CA ASN A 139 -10.27 -5.14 -8.11
C ASN A 139 -10.01 -4.98 -6.61
N THR A 140 -10.94 -5.38 -5.77
CA THR A 140 -10.76 -5.46 -4.32
C THR A 140 -10.10 -6.79 -3.96
N VAL A 141 -8.94 -6.75 -3.36
CA VAL A 141 -8.22 -7.95 -2.89
C VAL A 141 -8.76 -8.34 -1.52
N LYS A 142 -9.27 -9.58 -1.40
CA LYS A 142 -9.72 -10.14 -0.12
C LYS A 142 -8.56 -10.83 0.58
N VAL A 143 -8.63 -10.87 1.92
CA VAL A 143 -7.66 -11.56 2.76
C VAL A 143 -8.37 -12.37 3.83
N VAL A 144 -7.89 -13.59 4.07
CA VAL A 144 -8.27 -14.43 5.21
C VAL A 144 -7.09 -14.52 6.17
N MET A 145 -7.37 -14.50 7.46
CA MET A 145 -6.38 -14.45 8.53
C MET A 145 -6.56 -15.58 9.51
N ASP A 146 -5.47 -16.00 10.15
CA ASP A 146 -5.51 -16.90 11.29
C ASP A 146 -5.95 -16.18 12.58
N LYS A 147 -6.11 -16.94 13.68
CA LYS A 147 -6.49 -16.39 14.99
C LYS A 147 -5.43 -15.48 15.61
N GLN A 148 -4.20 -15.57 15.15
CA GLN A 148 -3.09 -14.72 15.57
C GLN A 148 -3.01 -13.42 14.73
N GLY A 149 -3.83 -13.30 13.69
CA GLY A 149 -3.85 -12.16 12.79
C GLY A 149 -2.77 -12.23 11.70
N ASN A 150 -2.28 -13.42 11.34
CA ASN A 150 -1.42 -13.58 10.18
C ASN A 150 -2.27 -13.88 8.94
N ALA A 151 -1.89 -13.33 7.79
CA ALA A 151 -2.54 -13.64 6.53
C ALA A 151 -2.35 -15.11 6.17
N LEU A 152 -3.44 -15.80 5.85
CA LEU A 152 -3.44 -17.17 5.32
C LEU A 152 -3.40 -17.18 3.80
N TYR A 153 -4.16 -16.28 3.15
CA TYR A 153 -4.22 -16.15 1.70
C TYR A 153 -4.83 -14.81 1.29
N PHE A 154 -4.44 -14.35 0.11
CA PHE A 154 -5.03 -13.18 -0.58
C PHE A 154 -5.64 -13.63 -1.90
N SER A 155 -6.84 -13.12 -2.24
CA SER A 155 -7.48 -13.46 -3.52
C SER A 155 -8.32 -12.30 -4.06
N ARG A 156 -8.39 -12.22 -5.38
CA ARG A 156 -9.34 -11.35 -6.08
C ARG A 156 -10.76 -11.90 -6.02
N ASN A 157 -10.92 -13.21 -5.84
CA ASN A 157 -12.22 -13.83 -5.57
C ASN A 157 -12.66 -13.58 -4.12
N PRO A 158 -13.98 -13.59 -3.84
CA PRO A 158 -14.48 -13.61 -2.47
C PRO A 158 -13.97 -14.82 -1.70
N ILE A 159 -13.31 -14.59 -0.59
CA ILE A 159 -12.85 -15.59 0.37
C ILE A 159 -13.16 -15.14 1.80
N PRO A 160 -13.56 -16.07 2.74
CA PRO A 160 -13.80 -17.51 2.51
C PRO A 160 -15.07 -17.78 1.69
N PHE A 161 -15.13 -18.93 1.02
CA PHE A 161 -16.35 -19.37 0.35
C PHE A 161 -17.39 -19.82 1.39
N MET A 162 -18.59 -19.27 1.29
CA MET A 162 -19.69 -19.58 2.22
C MET A 162 -20.53 -20.76 1.69
N ARG A 163 -20.10 -21.98 2.03
CA ARG A 163 -20.81 -23.19 1.61
C ARG A 163 -22.22 -23.23 2.23
N ASN A 164 -23.21 -23.61 1.43
CA ASN A 164 -24.62 -23.76 1.80
C ASN A 164 -25.36 -22.41 2.07
N LEU A 165 -24.82 -21.30 1.59
CA LEU A 165 -25.49 -20.00 1.59
C LEU A 165 -25.58 -19.46 0.18
N ASP A 166 -26.69 -18.79 -0.15
CA ASP A 166 -26.81 -18.03 -1.36
C ASP A 166 -25.97 -16.74 -1.28
N ARG A 167 -25.51 -16.22 -2.42
CA ARG A 167 -24.63 -15.06 -2.47
C ARG A 167 -25.17 -13.84 -1.71
N ASN A 168 -26.47 -13.58 -1.81
CA ASN A 168 -27.16 -12.48 -1.13
C ASN A 168 -27.19 -12.61 0.41
N GLU A 169 -26.83 -13.78 0.95
CA GLU A 169 -26.75 -14.00 2.40
C GLU A 169 -25.33 -13.82 2.94
N TRP A 170 -24.29 -13.79 2.05
CA TRP A 170 -22.90 -13.81 2.47
C TRP A 170 -22.54 -12.65 3.38
N MET A 171 -22.94 -11.43 3.03
CA MET A 171 -22.66 -10.23 3.83
C MET A 171 -23.37 -10.23 5.19
N GLN A 172 -24.49 -10.93 5.31
CA GLN A 172 -25.26 -11.03 6.57
C GLN A 172 -24.71 -12.10 7.51
N LYS A 173 -24.11 -13.16 6.97
CA LYS A 173 -23.71 -14.37 7.71
C LYS A 173 -22.20 -14.52 7.87
N GLY A 174 -21.40 -13.84 7.07
CA GLY A 174 -19.94 -13.91 7.06
C GLY A 174 -19.27 -12.59 7.38
N GLU A 175 -17.99 -12.67 7.75
CA GLU A 175 -17.11 -11.52 7.84
C GLU A 175 -16.06 -11.62 6.74
N PHE A 176 -15.93 -10.55 5.97
CA PHE A 176 -14.98 -10.46 4.87
C PHE A 176 -14.07 -9.26 5.08
N PHE A 177 -12.81 -9.41 4.69
CA PHE A 177 -11.82 -8.35 4.82
C PHE A 177 -11.15 -8.07 3.49
N LYS A 178 -11.05 -6.78 3.14
CA LYS A 178 -10.20 -6.32 2.06
C LYS A 178 -8.80 -6.01 2.57
N HIS A 179 -7.83 -6.32 1.76
CA HIS A 179 -6.44 -5.95 1.99
C HIS A 179 -6.22 -4.47 1.65
N ILE A 180 -5.48 -3.76 2.50
CA ILE A 180 -4.99 -2.41 2.25
C ILE A 180 -3.53 -2.50 1.82
N GLY A 181 -3.20 -1.92 0.66
CA GLY A 181 -1.89 -2.04 0.00
C GLY A 181 -0.73 -1.32 0.69
N LEU A 182 -0.83 -1.07 1.99
CA LEU A 182 0.21 -0.47 2.83
C LEU A 182 1.04 -1.56 3.51
N TYR A 183 2.36 -1.51 3.36
CA TYR A 183 3.24 -2.53 3.94
C TYR A 183 4.35 -1.91 4.78
N ALA A 184 4.67 -2.58 5.89
CA ALA A 184 5.87 -2.32 6.67
C ALA A 184 6.75 -3.57 6.69
N TYR A 185 8.05 -3.39 6.49
CA TYR A 185 9.05 -4.46 6.46
C TYR A 185 10.16 -4.14 7.45
N LYS A 186 10.69 -5.16 8.15
CA LYS A 186 12.07 -5.04 8.66
C LYS A 186 13.02 -4.86 7.48
N THR A 187 14.07 -4.08 7.65
CA THR A 187 15.03 -3.78 6.58
C THR A 187 15.59 -5.04 5.92
N GLU A 188 15.97 -6.04 6.71
CA GLU A 188 16.48 -7.33 6.22
C GLU A 188 15.42 -8.09 5.40
N THR A 189 14.16 -8.05 5.84
CA THR A 189 13.05 -8.69 5.14
C THR A 189 12.78 -8.03 3.79
N LEU A 190 12.83 -6.69 3.71
CA LEU A 190 12.71 -5.97 2.43
C LEU A 190 13.81 -6.42 1.44
N CYS A 191 15.04 -6.53 1.90
CA CYS A 191 16.14 -7.03 1.06
C CYS A 191 15.89 -8.45 0.57
N GLN A 192 15.43 -9.34 1.46
CA GLN A 192 15.13 -10.73 1.14
C GLN A 192 14.00 -10.86 0.11
N ILE A 193 12.87 -10.18 0.30
CA ILE A 193 11.71 -10.30 -0.60
C ILE A 193 11.97 -9.72 -1.99
N ALA A 194 12.80 -8.69 -2.10
CA ALA A 194 13.15 -8.10 -3.39
C ALA A 194 14.07 -9.02 -4.25
N GLU A 195 14.70 -10.03 -3.65
CA GLU A 195 15.48 -11.04 -4.36
C GLU A 195 14.67 -12.28 -4.75
N MET A 196 13.43 -12.41 -4.25
CA MET A 196 12.58 -13.55 -4.52
C MET A 196 12.09 -13.57 -5.98
N GLN A 197 12.12 -14.75 -6.57
CA GLN A 197 11.57 -14.99 -7.91
C GLN A 197 10.03 -14.99 -7.85
N SER A 198 9.40 -14.50 -8.92
CA SER A 198 7.94 -14.54 -9.04
C SER A 198 7.40 -15.96 -9.04
N THR A 199 6.37 -16.21 -8.24
CA THR A 199 5.80 -17.53 -7.94
C THR A 199 4.52 -17.82 -8.71
N ALA A 200 3.98 -19.04 -8.57
CA ALA A 200 2.79 -19.47 -9.29
C ALA A 200 1.52 -18.74 -8.84
N LEU A 201 1.34 -18.58 -7.53
CA LEU A 201 0.15 -17.89 -6.99
C LEU A 201 0.20 -16.39 -7.28
N GLU A 202 1.38 -15.76 -7.16
CA GLU A 202 1.57 -14.37 -7.56
C GLU A 202 1.15 -14.12 -9.02
N LYS A 203 1.58 -14.98 -9.93
CA LYS A 203 1.23 -14.86 -11.37
C LYS A 203 -0.25 -15.08 -11.62
N ALA A 204 -0.87 -16.05 -10.93
CA ALA A 204 -2.28 -16.38 -11.09
C ALA A 204 -3.20 -15.25 -10.64
N GLU A 205 -2.94 -14.69 -9.47
CA GLU A 205 -3.76 -13.62 -8.87
C GLU A 205 -3.25 -12.21 -9.22
N SER A 206 -2.02 -12.08 -9.78
CA SER A 206 -1.31 -10.80 -9.97
C SER A 206 -1.21 -10.03 -8.64
N LEU A 207 -0.77 -10.72 -7.59
CA LEU A 207 -0.63 -10.22 -6.23
C LEU A 207 0.76 -10.55 -5.69
N GLU A 208 1.63 -9.53 -5.55
CA GLU A 208 3.04 -9.69 -5.16
C GLU A 208 3.20 -10.37 -3.79
N GLN A 209 2.32 -10.07 -2.84
CA GLN A 209 2.37 -10.61 -1.48
C GLN A 209 2.16 -12.13 -1.41
N LEU A 210 1.60 -12.75 -2.43
CA LEU A 210 1.50 -14.20 -2.51
C LEU A 210 2.87 -14.86 -2.70
N ARG A 211 3.82 -14.19 -3.37
CA ARG A 211 5.21 -14.64 -3.46
C ARG A 211 5.82 -14.82 -2.07
N TRP A 212 5.55 -13.89 -1.17
CA TRP A 212 6.10 -13.92 0.18
C TRP A 212 5.50 -15.07 1.00
N LEU A 213 4.17 -15.27 0.92
CA LEU A 213 3.50 -16.40 1.57
C LEU A 213 3.97 -17.76 1.02
N GLU A 214 4.13 -17.91 -0.31
CA GLU A 214 4.64 -19.14 -0.90
C GLU A 214 6.07 -19.47 -0.48
N ASN A 215 6.88 -18.45 -0.12
CA ASN A 215 8.22 -18.62 0.43
C ASN A 215 8.25 -18.73 1.97
N GLY A 216 7.11 -18.87 2.62
CA GLY A 216 6.99 -19.14 4.05
C GLY A 216 7.12 -17.91 4.96
N LEU A 217 7.05 -16.68 4.41
CA LEU A 217 7.00 -15.49 5.24
C LEU A 217 5.60 -15.28 5.81
N ASN A 218 5.54 -14.85 7.06
CA ASN A 218 4.29 -14.45 7.71
C ASN A 218 4.04 -12.96 7.49
N ILE A 219 2.81 -12.60 7.10
CA ILE A 219 2.36 -11.22 7.00
C ILE A 219 1.43 -10.95 8.17
N ARG A 220 1.85 -10.15 9.14
CA ARG A 220 1.02 -9.70 10.25
C ARG A 220 0.02 -8.68 9.75
N MET A 221 -1.27 -8.95 9.96
CA MET A 221 -2.36 -8.07 9.55
C MET A 221 -2.91 -7.27 10.73
N GLY A 222 -3.05 -5.96 10.56
CA GLY A 222 -3.83 -5.11 11.44
C GLY A 222 -5.21 -4.84 10.84
N ILE A 223 -6.21 -4.65 11.71
CA ILE A 223 -7.55 -4.24 11.26
C ILE A 223 -7.67 -2.73 11.40
N THR A 224 -7.95 -2.03 10.29
CA THR A 224 -8.19 -0.60 10.26
C THR A 224 -9.67 -0.27 10.05
N GLN A 225 -10.11 0.87 10.58
CA GLN A 225 -11.44 1.43 10.29
C GLN A 225 -11.39 2.51 9.20
N HIS A 226 -10.19 2.99 8.87
CA HIS A 226 -10.01 4.04 7.88
C HIS A 226 -10.15 3.50 6.47
N GLU A 227 -10.80 4.29 5.61
CA GLU A 227 -10.92 3.97 4.18
C GLU A 227 -9.70 4.48 3.44
N THR A 228 -9.31 3.74 2.39
CA THR A 228 -8.32 4.20 1.42
C THR A 228 -8.93 4.25 0.03
N ILE A 229 -8.58 5.27 -0.73
CA ILE A 229 -9.02 5.44 -2.11
C ILE A 229 -7.76 5.46 -2.97
N SER A 230 -7.54 4.35 -3.65
CA SER A 230 -6.48 4.27 -4.67
C SER A 230 -6.99 4.85 -5.99
N ILE A 231 -6.15 5.65 -6.64
CA ILE A 231 -6.48 6.31 -7.90
C ILE A 231 -5.65 5.65 -9.00
N ASP A 232 -6.25 4.78 -9.78
CA ASP A 232 -5.61 4.06 -10.89
C ASP A 232 -6.05 4.53 -12.27
N THR A 233 -7.19 5.20 -12.34
CA THR A 233 -7.81 5.69 -13.57
C THR A 233 -8.31 7.12 -13.40
N GLN A 234 -8.68 7.77 -14.51
CA GLN A 234 -9.33 9.08 -14.49
C GLN A 234 -10.69 9.03 -13.73
N GLU A 235 -11.41 7.93 -13.85
CA GLU A 235 -12.69 7.73 -13.15
C GLU A 235 -12.48 7.65 -11.63
N ASP A 236 -11.41 6.98 -11.17
CA ASP A 236 -11.07 6.95 -9.74
C ASP A 236 -10.71 8.34 -9.22
N LEU A 237 -10.03 9.17 -10.04
CA LEU A 237 -9.74 10.55 -9.67
C LEU A 237 -11.04 11.36 -9.45
N GLU A 238 -12.02 11.19 -10.30
CA GLU A 238 -13.31 11.88 -10.16
C GLU A 238 -14.04 11.45 -8.88
N LYS A 239 -14.05 10.15 -8.58
CA LYS A 239 -14.61 9.61 -7.31
C LYS A 239 -13.85 10.15 -6.10
N ALA A 240 -12.52 10.21 -6.18
CA ALA A 240 -11.66 10.75 -5.12
C ALA A 240 -11.89 12.25 -4.89
N LEU A 241 -12.12 13.03 -5.94
CA LEU A 241 -12.49 14.45 -5.82
C LEU A 241 -13.86 14.64 -5.15
N GLN A 242 -14.85 13.79 -5.47
CA GLN A 242 -16.15 13.80 -4.81
C GLN A 242 -16.03 13.43 -3.32
N TYR A 243 -15.25 12.40 -3.01
CA TYR A 243 -14.94 12.02 -1.62
C TYR A 243 -14.31 13.18 -0.84
N ALA A 244 -13.30 13.81 -1.41
CA ALA A 244 -12.63 14.96 -0.79
C ALA A 244 -13.56 16.17 -0.57
N GLN A 245 -14.57 16.36 -1.43
CA GLN A 245 -15.60 17.39 -1.24
C GLN A 245 -16.50 17.08 -0.04
N ASN A 246 -16.93 15.83 0.08
CA ASN A 246 -17.84 15.38 1.13
C ASN A 246 -17.20 15.37 2.53
N GLN A 247 -15.89 15.14 2.59
CA GLN A 247 -15.13 15.08 3.85
C GLN A 247 -14.57 16.45 4.28
N LEU A 248 -14.87 17.55 3.56
CA LEU A 248 -14.31 18.90 3.79
C LEU A 248 -12.78 18.90 3.86
N ILE A 249 -12.12 17.98 3.14
CA ILE A 249 -10.65 17.89 3.07
C ILE A 249 -10.14 19.08 2.23
N GLU A 250 -9.32 19.94 2.84
CA GLU A 250 -8.67 21.09 2.19
C GLU A 250 -7.50 20.67 1.29
#